data_629b2a4686bbdf78e0dad8441e7863c6
#
_entry.id   629b2a4686bbdf78e0dad8441e7863c6
#
_cell.length_a   1.000
_cell.length_b   1.000
_cell.length_c   1.000
_cell.angle_alpha   90.00
_cell.angle_beta   90.00
_cell.angle_gamma   90.00
#
_symmetry.space_group_name_H-M   'P 1'
#
loop_
_entity.id
_entity.type
_entity.pdbx_description
1 polymer ?
#
loop_
_entity_poly.entity_id
_entity_poly.type
_entity_poly.pdbx_seq_one_letter_code
_entity_poly.pdbx_strand_id
1 'polypeptide(L)'
;NISVSSNQSVAYFNSNDSTFPIDEGIIIRSGIASNSQGSYTGNNLSSQINTNSDSDLEEISNQTGQSVNITDTAFLEFDFIPYASNFTFDFLFASNEYGEWQCGFSDVFAFILTDLTTGVKTNLGVIPNINSPISVKNIRDNQYNLSCNSVNKNLFSTYNVNNPSNSSLNMKGHTVVLSASSEVIPTNQYRIKLVIGDYNDTDFDSAVFIKAGSFNTLLDLGVNEELCLGDEIIIDSNFTNTNDFIFEWKKDGVLIENETNSYYTATEVGTYDLS
;
A
#
# COMPACT_ATOMS: atom_id res chain seq x y z
N ASN A 1 13.89 0.04 -13.91
CA ASN A 1 13.85 1.51 -13.94
C ASN A 1 13.16 2.02 -12.66
N ILE A 2 13.68 3.10 -12.08
CA ILE A 2 13.04 3.80 -10.93
C ILE A 2 12.93 5.27 -11.32
N SER A 3 11.77 5.87 -11.08
CA SER A 3 11.48 7.28 -11.36
C SER A 3 10.74 7.91 -10.18
N VAL A 4 11.04 9.17 -9.87
CA VAL A 4 10.37 9.98 -8.85
C VAL A 4 10.05 11.36 -9.42
N SER A 5 8.91 11.95 -9.02
CA SER A 5 8.49 13.28 -9.48
C SER A 5 9.27 14.40 -8.81
N SER A 6 9.59 14.26 -7.54
CA SER A 6 10.25 15.28 -6.72
C SER A 6 11.06 14.64 -5.61
N ASN A 7 12.32 15.08 -5.48
CA ASN A 7 13.21 14.65 -4.38
C ASN A 7 12.79 15.21 -3.00
N GLN A 8 11.83 16.16 -2.96
CA GLN A 8 11.32 16.71 -1.71
C GLN A 8 10.10 15.95 -1.20
N SER A 9 9.37 15.27 -2.10
CA SER A 9 8.09 14.62 -1.82
C SER A 9 8.21 13.14 -1.53
N VAL A 10 9.32 12.52 -1.92
CA VAL A 10 9.61 11.11 -1.69
C VAL A 10 10.85 11.01 -0.81
N ALA A 11 10.73 10.31 0.32
CA ALA A 11 11.83 10.15 1.28
C ALA A 11 11.74 8.80 1.99
N TYR A 12 12.88 8.33 2.49
CA TYR A 12 12.93 7.28 3.51
C TYR A 12 12.48 7.86 4.86
N PHE A 13 11.75 7.07 5.63
CA PHE A 13 11.42 7.38 7.03
C PHE A 13 11.73 6.22 7.96
N ASN A 14 11.97 6.56 9.22
CA ASN A 14 12.09 5.60 10.33
C ASN A 14 11.33 6.18 11.53
N SER A 15 10.55 5.34 12.19
CA SER A 15 9.73 5.73 13.34
C SER A 15 10.56 6.09 14.59
N ASN A 16 11.83 5.67 14.64
CA ASN A 16 12.74 5.86 15.77
C ASN A 16 12.11 5.41 17.11
N ASP A 17 11.52 4.22 17.13
CA ASP A 17 10.83 3.63 18.30
C ASP A 17 9.64 4.46 18.81
N SER A 18 9.07 5.34 17.97
CA SER A 18 7.84 6.07 18.30
C SER A 18 6.62 5.15 18.22
N THR A 19 5.44 5.70 18.55
CA THR A 19 4.16 4.97 18.46
C THR A 19 3.59 4.91 17.03
N PHE A 20 4.34 5.32 16.01
CA PHE A 20 3.90 5.25 14.61
C PHE A 20 3.77 3.78 14.17
N PRO A 21 2.68 3.38 13.49
CA PRO A 21 2.38 1.96 13.25
C PRO A 21 3.31 1.24 12.26
N ILE A 22 4.18 1.97 11.56
CA ILE A 22 5.17 1.43 10.62
C ILE A 22 6.56 1.84 11.08
N ASP A 23 7.45 0.87 11.28
CA ASP A 23 8.79 1.11 11.82
C ASP A 23 9.66 1.92 10.85
N GLU A 24 9.66 1.54 9.57
CA GLU A 24 10.44 2.21 8.53
C GLU A 24 9.87 1.97 7.13
N GLY A 25 10.27 2.80 6.17
CA GLY A 25 9.80 2.67 4.81
C GLY A 25 9.99 3.92 3.96
N ILE A 26 9.10 4.11 2.99
CA ILE A 26 9.08 5.25 2.08
C ILE A 26 7.82 6.06 2.32
N ILE A 27 7.96 7.37 2.46
CA ILE A 27 6.87 8.35 2.43
C ILE A 27 6.78 8.99 1.05
N ILE A 28 5.56 9.14 0.53
CA ILE A 28 5.21 9.97 -0.63
C ILE A 28 4.16 10.96 -0.15
N ARG A 29 4.41 12.29 -0.30
CA ARG A 29 3.51 13.36 0.14
C ARG A 29 3.23 14.31 -1.03
N SER A 30 2.00 14.82 -1.14
CA SER A 30 1.63 15.88 -2.09
C SER A 30 2.26 17.24 -1.78
N GLY A 31 3.26 17.25 -0.92
CA GLY A 31 4.10 18.37 -0.52
C GLY A 31 5.48 17.91 -0.11
N ILE A 32 6.10 18.64 0.81
CA ILE A 32 7.44 18.34 1.30
C ILE A 32 7.36 17.22 2.36
N ALA A 33 7.93 16.05 2.07
CA ALA A 33 7.87 14.86 2.92
C ALA A 33 8.38 15.08 4.35
N SER A 34 9.48 15.84 4.53
CA SER A 34 10.06 16.13 5.85
C SER A 34 9.13 16.95 6.76
N ASN A 35 8.12 17.63 6.23
CA ASN A 35 7.11 18.33 7.01
C ASN A 35 6.20 17.39 7.82
N SER A 36 6.21 16.08 7.51
CA SER A 36 5.48 15.05 8.25
C SER A 36 6.19 14.58 9.52
N GLN A 37 7.44 14.99 9.73
CA GLN A 37 8.30 14.48 10.79
C GLN A 37 7.90 15.00 12.18
N GLY A 38 7.96 14.10 13.17
CA GLY A 38 7.81 14.42 14.60
C GLY A 38 6.36 14.57 15.04
N SER A 39 6.16 15.12 16.22
CA SER A 39 4.83 15.32 16.81
C SER A 39 4.04 16.39 16.07
N TYR A 40 2.71 16.29 16.11
CA TYR A 40 1.82 17.27 15.51
C TYR A 40 1.99 18.66 16.13
N THR A 41 2.25 19.65 15.29
CA THR A 41 2.48 21.05 15.72
C THR A 41 1.41 22.01 15.21
N GLY A 42 0.57 21.59 14.27
CA GLY A 42 -0.34 22.47 13.54
C GLY A 42 0.35 23.34 12.48
N ASN A 43 1.66 23.20 12.28
CA ASN A 43 2.44 23.90 11.26
C ASN A 43 2.84 22.95 10.13
N ASN A 44 3.21 23.51 8.97
CA ASN A 44 3.67 22.76 7.80
C ASN A 44 2.62 21.77 7.28
N LEU A 45 1.35 22.12 7.39
CA LEU A 45 0.23 21.29 6.94
C LEU A 45 0.06 21.34 5.42
N SER A 46 0.53 22.42 4.79
CA SER A 46 0.53 22.66 3.34
C SER A 46 1.96 22.99 2.89
N SER A 47 2.35 22.51 1.72
CA SER A 47 3.65 22.84 1.12
C SER A 47 3.64 22.57 -0.38
N GLN A 48 3.94 23.58 -1.17
CA GLN A 48 3.91 23.48 -2.63
C GLN A 48 5.19 22.88 -3.18
N ILE A 49 5.05 21.96 -4.11
CA ILE A 49 6.16 21.36 -4.88
C ILE A 49 6.10 21.77 -6.37
N ASN A 50 5.01 22.42 -6.78
CA ASN A 50 4.79 22.98 -8.11
C ASN A 50 4.95 21.96 -9.25
N THR A 51 4.51 20.73 -9.03
CA THR A 51 4.46 19.70 -10.06
C THR A 51 3.12 19.73 -10.81
N ASN A 52 3.15 19.21 -12.03
CA ASN A 52 1.95 19.16 -12.87
C ASN A 52 1.01 18.04 -12.41
N SER A 53 -0.23 18.09 -12.90
CA SER A 53 -1.22 17.03 -12.77
C SER A 53 -0.72 15.69 -13.34
N ASP A 54 -1.31 14.63 -12.87
CA ASP A 54 -1.04 13.25 -13.29
C ASP A 54 -2.28 12.62 -13.92
N SER A 55 -2.12 12.06 -15.13
CA SER A 55 -3.26 11.51 -15.90
C SER A 55 -3.95 10.32 -15.23
N ASP A 56 -3.21 9.50 -14.47
CA ASP A 56 -3.82 8.36 -13.78
C ASP A 56 -4.69 8.84 -12.59
N LEU A 57 -4.24 9.89 -11.86
CA LEU A 57 -5.05 10.51 -10.80
C LEU A 57 -6.27 11.25 -11.38
N GLU A 58 -6.14 11.92 -12.51
CA GLU A 58 -7.26 12.56 -13.20
C GLU A 58 -8.32 11.52 -13.60
N GLU A 59 -7.90 10.39 -14.16
CA GLU A 59 -8.81 9.31 -14.56
C GLU A 59 -9.58 8.75 -13.35
N ILE A 60 -8.90 8.48 -12.22
CA ILE A 60 -9.53 7.98 -11.00
C ILE A 60 -10.51 9.01 -10.42
N SER A 61 -10.13 10.29 -10.41
CA SER A 61 -10.99 11.37 -9.94
C SER A 61 -12.23 11.55 -10.83
N ASN A 62 -12.09 11.45 -12.15
CA ASN A 62 -13.19 11.54 -13.10
C ASN A 62 -14.19 10.39 -12.96
N GLN A 63 -13.76 9.19 -12.54
CA GLN A 63 -14.66 8.07 -12.24
C GLN A 63 -15.62 8.40 -11.09
N THR A 64 -15.28 9.34 -10.23
CA THR A 64 -16.17 9.84 -9.16
C THR A 64 -17.18 10.90 -9.65
N GLY A 65 -17.15 11.26 -10.94
CA GLY A 65 -18.08 12.20 -11.57
C GLY A 65 -17.77 13.67 -11.34
N GLN A 66 -16.57 13.99 -10.86
CA GLN A 66 -16.11 15.37 -10.64
C GLN A 66 -14.99 15.73 -11.62
N SER A 67 -15.15 16.87 -12.32
CA SER A 67 -14.03 17.47 -13.06
C SER A 67 -13.04 18.04 -12.03
N VAL A 68 -11.81 17.59 -12.05
CA VAL A 68 -10.83 17.81 -11.01
C VAL A 68 -9.58 18.46 -11.58
N ASN A 69 -9.07 19.44 -10.87
CA ASN A 69 -7.71 19.93 -11.05
C ASN A 69 -6.84 19.26 -9.99
N ILE A 70 -5.86 18.45 -10.41
CA ILE A 70 -4.89 17.83 -9.52
C ILE A 70 -3.60 18.66 -9.57
N THR A 71 -3.10 19.03 -8.42
CA THR A 71 -1.89 19.85 -8.26
C THR A 71 -0.90 19.14 -7.34
N ASP A 72 0.32 19.62 -7.27
CA ASP A 72 1.37 19.14 -6.38
C ASP A 72 1.52 17.61 -6.38
N THR A 73 1.49 17.02 -7.59
CA THR A 73 1.55 15.57 -7.76
C THR A 73 2.94 15.02 -7.42
N ALA A 74 2.96 14.06 -6.52
CA ALA A 74 4.15 13.30 -6.15
C ALA A 74 4.01 11.83 -6.51
N PHE A 75 5.04 11.22 -7.09
CA PHE A 75 5.03 9.80 -7.40
C PHE A 75 6.39 9.12 -7.22
N LEU A 76 6.32 7.83 -6.96
CA LEU A 76 7.40 6.85 -7.11
C LEU A 76 6.93 5.77 -8.06
N GLU A 77 7.71 5.49 -9.10
CA GLU A 77 7.41 4.48 -10.11
C GLU A 77 8.61 3.56 -10.32
N PHE A 78 8.37 2.25 -10.40
CA PHE A 78 9.41 1.28 -10.73
C PHE A 78 8.85 0.04 -11.44
N ASP A 79 9.74 -0.63 -12.21
CA ASP A 79 9.44 -1.87 -12.90
C ASP A 79 9.98 -3.06 -12.10
N PHE A 80 9.21 -4.16 -12.09
CA PHE A 80 9.61 -5.43 -11.46
C PHE A 80 9.04 -6.63 -12.20
N ILE A 81 9.58 -7.81 -11.92
CA ILE A 81 9.08 -9.10 -12.39
C ILE A 81 8.72 -9.90 -11.16
N PRO A 82 7.44 -10.26 -10.95
CA PRO A 82 7.04 -11.08 -9.83
C PRO A 82 7.52 -12.52 -10.01
N TYR A 83 7.90 -13.16 -8.92
CA TYR A 83 8.30 -14.57 -8.91
C TYR A 83 7.15 -15.51 -8.51
N ALA A 84 6.09 -14.98 -7.92
CA ALA A 84 4.90 -15.74 -7.56
C ALA A 84 3.63 -15.04 -8.06
N SER A 85 2.49 -15.75 -8.01
CA SER A 85 1.21 -15.31 -8.59
C SER A 85 0.50 -14.21 -7.79
N ASN A 86 0.95 -13.94 -6.57
CA ASN A 86 0.37 -12.89 -5.72
C ASN A 86 1.42 -11.86 -5.33
N PHE A 87 1.04 -10.60 -5.44
CA PHE A 87 1.83 -9.44 -5.02
C PHE A 87 1.08 -8.67 -3.95
N THR A 88 1.77 -8.32 -2.86
CA THR A 88 1.18 -7.55 -1.75
C THR A 88 2.19 -6.58 -1.15
N PHE A 89 1.70 -5.50 -0.54
CA PHE A 89 2.47 -4.61 0.31
C PHE A 89 1.59 -3.88 1.32
N ASP A 90 2.18 -3.44 2.43
CA ASP A 90 1.51 -2.72 3.50
C ASP A 90 1.78 -1.22 3.41
N PHE A 91 0.76 -0.42 3.71
CA PHE A 91 0.84 1.04 3.68
C PHE A 91 -0.11 1.68 4.69
N LEU A 92 0.08 2.98 4.92
CA LEU A 92 -0.78 3.82 5.75
C LEU A 92 -1.04 5.13 5.00
N PHE A 93 -2.29 5.58 4.98
CA PHE A 93 -2.68 6.89 4.45
C PHE A 93 -2.85 7.90 5.57
N ALA A 94 -2.26 9.10 5.42
CA ALA A 94 -2.39 10.21 6.34
C ALA A 94 -2.79 11.49 5.58
N SER A 95 -3.56 12.39 6.24
CA SER A 95 -3.99 13.63 5.61
C SER A 95 -4.16 14.75 6.62
N ASN A 96 -3.88 15.95 6.18
CA ASN A 96 -4.16 17.19 6.89
C ASN A 96 -5.60 17.71 6.66
N GLU A 97 -6.39 17.06 5.82
CA GLU A 97 -7.81 17.37 5.61
C GLU A 97 -8.74 16.72 6.66
N TYR A 98 -8.25 15.76 7.46
CA TYR A 98 -9.06 15.20 8.53
C TYR A 98 -9.53 16.27 9.53
N GLY A 99 -10.72 16.07 10.08
CA GLY A 99 -11.39 17.00 10.96
C GLY A 99 -12.17 18.08 10.21
N GLU A 100 -11.73 19.32 10.24
CA GLU A 100 -12.45 20.47 9.68
C GLU A 100 -12.87 20.27 8.22
N TRP A 101 -11.99 19.73 7.40
CA TRP A 101 -12.16 19.63 5.95
C TRP A 101 -12.67 18.28 5.46
N GLN A 102 -12.72 17.26 6.31
CA GLN A 102 -13.03 15.86 5.93
C GLN A 102 -14.38 15.65 5.22
N CYS A 103 -15.29 16.63 5.29
CA CYS A 103 -16.61 16.54 4.67
C CYS A 103 -16.64 17.07 3.23
N GLY A 104 -15.73 17.98 2.88
CA GLY A 104 -15.72 18.69 1.59
C GLY A 104 -14.56 18.34 0.68
N PHE A 105 -13.38 18.11 1.26
CA PHE A 105 -12.13 17.96 0.53
C PHE A 105 -11.55 16.56 0.71
N SER A 106 -10.74 16.13 -0.22
CA SER A 106 -9.98 14.90 -0.13
C SER A 106 -8.99 14.82 -1.27
N ASP A 107 -7.73 14.85 -0.95
CA ASP A 107 -6.66 14.52 -1.88
C ASP A 107 -6.85 13.14 -2.49
N VAL A 108 -6.21 12.95 -3.62
CA VAL A 108 -6.31 11.71 -4.40
C VAL A 108 -4.99 10.99 -4.39
N PHE A 109 -5.03 9.70 -4.10
CA PHE A 109 -3.88 8.85 -4.34
C PHE A 109 -4.27 7.54 -5.01
N ALA A 110 -3.29 6.91 -5.65
CA ALA A 110 -3.45 5.63 -6.31
C ALA A 110 -2.17 4.80 -6.29
N PHE A 111 -2.34 3.50 -6.34
CA PHE A 111 -1.29 2.53 -6.59
C PHE A 111 -1.58 1.81 -7.91
N ILE A 112 -1.08 2.34 -9.01
CA ILE A 112 -1.36 1.82 -10.35
C ILE A 112 -0.38 0.71 -10.68
N LEU A 113 -0.86 -0.52 -10.70
CA LEU A 113 -0.15 -1.67 -11.22
C LEU A 113 -0.46 -1.81 -12.71
N THR A 114 0.55 -1.77 -13.55
CA THR A 114 0.43 -1.95 -15.00
C THR A 114 1.17 -3.22 -15.42
N ASP A 115 0.48 -4.18 -16.01
CA ASP A 115 1.09 -5.28 -16.74
C ASP A 115 1.66 -4.73 -18.05
N LEU A 116 2.98 -4.69 -18.19
CA LEU A 116 3.65 -4.14 -19.37
C LEU A 116 3.54 -5.04 -20.60
N THR A 117 3.12 -6.30 -20.43
CA THR A 117 2.90 -7.25 -21.51
C THR A 117 1.54 -7.02 -22.18
N THR A 118 0.50 -6.74 -21.37
CA THR A 118 -0.88 -6.59 -21.85
C THR A 118 -1.35 -5.13 -21.89
N GLY A 119 -0.69 -4.23 -21.16
CA GLY A 119 -1.08 -2.84 -20.99
C GLY A 119 -2.25 -2.63 -20.01
N VAL A 120 -2.70 -3.68 -19.32
CA VAL A 120 -3.79 -3.60 -18.35
C VAL A 120 -3.32 -2.87 -17.10
N LYS A 121 -4.11 -1.89 -16.65
CA LYS A 121 -3.89 -1.12 -15.43
C LYS A 121 -4.91 -1.48 -14.35
N THR A 122 -4.45 -1.60 -13.10
CA THR A 122 -5.29 -1.84 -11.92
C THR A 122 -4.89 -0.89 -10.80
N ASN A 123 -5.85 -0.19 -10.19
CA ASN A 123 -5.60 0.60 -9.00
C ASN A 123 -5.69 -0.29 -7.74
N LEU A 124 -4.61 -0.44 -7.00
CA LEU A 124 -4.53 -1.19 -5.75
C LEU A 124 -4.75 -0.29 -4.51
N GLY A 125 -4.80 1.04 -4.68
CA GLY A 125 -5.10 2.03 -3.64
C GLY A 125 -6.59 2.10 -3.31
N VAL A 126 -7.22 0.95 -3.05
CA VAL A 126 -8.66 0.82 -2.78
C VAL A 126 -8.94 0.19 -1.43
N ILE A 127 -10.11 0.50 -0.87
CA ILE A 127 -10.57 -0.10 0.37
C ILE A 127 -10.86 -1.60 0.13
N PRO A 128 -10.26 -2.50 0.91
CA PRO A 128 -10.47 -3.94 0.75
C PRO A 128 -11.96 -4.32 0.74
N ASN A 129 -12.35 -5.19 -0.20
CA ASN A 129 -13.71 -5.70 -0.40
C ASN A 129 -14.77 -4.66 -0.85
N ILE A 130 -14.45 -3.37 -0.93
CA ILE A 130 -15.39 -2.31 -1.33
C ILE A 130 -15.02 -1.73 -2.70
N ASN A 131 -13.75 -1.84 -3.09
CA ASN A 131 -13.19 -1.31 -4.35
C ASN A 131 -13.39 0.20 -4.54
N SER A 132 -13.56 0.95 -3.43
CA SER A 132 -13.59 2.42 -3.46
C SER A 132 -12.20 2.97 -3.19
N PRO A 133 -11.78 4.05 -3.87
CA PRO A 133 -10.49 4.68 -3.61
C PRO A 133 -10.35 5.05 -2.14
N ILE A 134 -9.16 4.85 -1.57
CA ILE A 134 -8.84 5.32 -0.23
C ILE A 134 -8.70 6.84 -0.29
N SER A 135 -9.40 7.53 0.60
CA SER A 135 -9.44 8.98 0.68
C SER A 135 -10.05 9.42 2.00
N VAL A 136 -9.89 10.68 2.38
CA VAL A 136 -10.53 11.25 3.58
C VAL A 136 -12.06 11.13 3.50
N LYS A 137 -12.65 11.27 2.32
CA LYS A 137 -14.11 11.11 2.12
C LYS A 137 -14.59 9.68 2.34
N ASN A 138 -13.77 8.69 2.07
CA ASN A 138 -14.12 7.27 2.14
C ASN A 138 -13.67 6.58 3.44
N ILE A 139 -12.78 7.23 4.22
CA ILE A 139 -12.35 6.76 5.55
C ILE A 139 -12.33 7.95 6.49
N ARG A 140 -13.36 8.08 7.35
CA ARG A 140 -13.46 9.17 8.33
C ARG A 140 -14.36 8.83 9.51
N ASP A 141 -14.16 9.51 10.65
CA ASP A 141 -15.04 9.47 11.80
C ASP A 141 -15.70 10.83 12.02
N ASN A 142 -17.04 10.86 12.14
CA ASN A 142 -17.82 12.06 12.32
C ASN A 142 -17.63 12.72 13.72
N GLN A 143 -17.00 12.02 14.67
CA GLN A 143 -16.68 12.65 15.97
C GLN A 143 -15.73 13.86 15.83
N TYR A 144 -14.97 13.93 14.71
CA TYR A 144 -14.06 15.05 14.44
C TYR A 144 -14.68 16.15 13.55
N ASN A 145 -15.83 15.87 12.94
CA ASN A 145 -16.64 16.83 12.21
C ASN A 145 -18.06 16.29 12.03
N LEU A 146 -19.02 16.87 12.75
CA LEU A 146 -20.42 16.44 12.76
C LEU A 146 -21.20 16.82 11.48
N SER A 147 -20.58 17.56 10.54
CA SER A 147 -21.24 18.00 9.29
C SER A 147 -21.41 16.88 8.28
N CYS A 148 -20.75 15.75 8.46
CA CYS A 148 -20.89 14.57 7.61
C CYS A 148 -20.84 13.27 8.44
N ASN A 149 -21.44 12.20 7.90
CA ASN A 149 -21.45 10.90 8.57
C ASN A 149 -20.07 10.23 8.54
N SER A 150 -19.80 9.35 9.50
CA SER A 150 -18.69 8.42 9.45
C SER A 150 -18.80 7.50 8.22
N VAL A 151 -17.66 7.21 7.60
CA VAL A 151 -17.53 6.25 6.50
C VAL A 151 -16.32 5.37 6.81
N ASN A 152 -16.49 4.04 6.79
CA ASN A 152 -15.43 3.06 7.07
C ASN A 152 -14.56 3.45 8.29
N LYS A 153 -15.19 3.93 9.36
CA LYS A 153 -14.49 4.52 10.51
C LYS A 153 -13.57 3.55 11.24
N ASN A 154 -13.80 2.24 11.10
CA ASN A 154 -12.92 1.20 11.62
C ASN A 154 -11.54 1.18 10.96
N LEU A 155 -11.39 1.80 9.80
CA LEU A 155 -10.12 1.98 9.09
C LEU A 155 -9.43 3.31 9.44
N PHE A 156 -10.13 4.25 10.09
CA PHE A 156 -9.54 5.46 10.64
C PHE A 156 -8.93 5.15 12.02
N SER A 157 -7.69 5.57 12.25
CA SER A 157 -6.96 5.22 13.48
C SER A 157 -6.84 6.40 14.43
N THR A 158 -6.18 7.46 13.99
CA THR A 158 -5.70 8.51 14.91
C THR A 158 -6.00 9.90 14.39
N TYR A 159 -6.44 10.78 15.31
CA TYR A 159 -6.59 12.22 15.10
C TYR A 159 -5.64 12.97 16.02
N ASN A 160 -4.49 13.39 15.50
CA ASN A 160 -3.38 13.95 16.27
C ASN A 160 -3.68 15.33 16.91
N VAL A 161 -4.64 16.07 16.36
CA VAL A 161 -5.03 17.40 16.84
C VAL A 161 -5.51 17.37 18.29
N ASN A 162 -6.14 16.27 18.72
CA ASN A 162 -6.68 16.14 20.08
C ASN A 162 -5.59 15.81 21.12
N ASN A 163 -4.45 15.26 20.70
CA ASN A 163 -3.34 14.91 21.59
C ASN A 163 -1.98 15.14 20.92
N PRO A 164 -1.64 16.38 20.61
CA PRO A 164 -0.44 16.72 19.84
C PRO A 164 0.86 16.19 20.46
N SER A 165 1.00 16.26 21.78
CA SER A 165 2.23 15.85 22.48
C SER A 165 2.51 14.36 22.42
N ASN A 166 1.51 13.53 22.16
CA ASN A 166 1.65 12.07 22.05
C ASN A 166 1.55 11.57 20.61
N SER A 167 1.45 12.49 19.64
CA SER A 167 1.45 12.11 18.22
C SER A 167 2.86 11.75 17.77
N SER A 168 2.95 10.78 16.88
CA SER A 168 4.22 10.34 16.24
C SER A 168 4.38 10.90 14.83
N LEU A 169 3.41 11.69 14.36
CA LEU A 169 3.33 12.21 13.00
C LEU A 169 2.82 13.65 12.98
N ASN A 170 3.50 14.55 12.26
CA ASN A 170 3.04 15.94 12.07
C ASN A 170 2.02 16.02 10.92
N MET A 171 0.93 15.28 11.04
CA MET A 171 -0.27 15.36 10.20
C MET A 171 -1.52 15.22 11.06
N LYS A 172 -2.66 15.78 10.61
CA LYS A 172 -3.89 15.82 11.42
C LYS A 172 -4.43 14.44 11.77
N GLY A 173 -4.39 13.49 10.84
CA GLY A 173 -4.89 12.14 11.09
C GLY A 173 -4.39 11.11 10.09
N HIS A 174 -4.60 9.82 10.43
CA HIS A 174 -4.21 8.72 9.58
C HIS A 174 -5.08 7.48 9.76
N THR A 175 -5.02 6.58 8.80
CA THR A 175 -5.70 5.27 8.81
C THR A 175 -4.95 4.27 9.70
N VAL A 176 -5.52 3.10 9.91
CA VAL A 176 -4.76 1.90 10.29
C VAL A 176 -3.80 1.52 9.17
N VAL A 177 -2.87 0.60 9.41
CA VAL A 177 -2.09 -0.02 8.33
C VAL A 177 -3.06 -0.83 7.47
N LEU A 178 -2.99 -0.63 6.16
CA LEU A 178 -3.78 -1.29 5.14
C LEU A 178 -2.86 -2.11 4.26
N SER A 179 -3.40 -3.14 3.59
CA SER A 179 -2.64 -3.96 2.64
C SER A 179 -3.23 -3.83 1.25
N ALA A 180 -2.38 -3.56 0.27
CA ALA A 180 -2.69 -3.65 -1.14
C ALA A 180 -2.27 -5.03 -1.65
N SER A 181 -3.07 -5.64 -2.53
CA SER A 181 -2.74 -6.93 -3.14
C SER A 181 -3.28 -7.03 -4.57
N SER A 182 -2.62 -7.85 -5.38
CA SER A 182 -3.06 -8.19 -6.73
C SER A 182 -2.60 -9.58 -7.12
N GLU A 183 -3.41 -10.29 -7.89
CA GLU A 183 -2.93 -11.41 -8.67
C GLU A 183 -2.05 -10.88 -9.80
N VAL A 184 -0.95 -11.55 -10.04
CA VAL A 184 0.04 -11.22 -11.08
C VAL A 184 0.46 -12.51 -11.79
N ILE A 185 0.91 -12.39 -13.02
CA ILE A 185 1.43 -13.52 -13.78
C ILE A 185 2.96 -13.53 -13.60
N PRO A 186 3.53 -14.56 -12.96
CA PRO A 186 4.99 -14.71 -12.89
C PRO A 186 5.61 -14.61 -14.27
N THR A 187 6.81 -14.03 -14.36
CA THR A 187 7.55 -13.75 -15.61
C THR A 187 7.06 -12.57 -16.45
N ASN A 188 5.82 -12.07 -16.27
CA ASN A 188 5.43 -10.81 -16.87
C ASN A 188 6.16 -9.66 -16.20
N GLN A 189 6.49 -8.64 -16.97
CA GLN A 189 7.03 -7.41 -16.42
C GLN A 189 5.90 -6.48 -16.01
N TYR A 190 5.97 -5.98 -14.80
CA TYR A 190 5.00 -5.03 -14.24
C TYR A 190 5.67 -3.70 -13.93
N ARG A 191 4.87 -2.66 -14.01
CA ARG A 191 5.19 -1.32 -13.47
C ARG A 191 4.23 -1.01 -12.35
N ILE A 192 4.75 -0.60 -11.19
CA ILE A 192 3.94 0.01 -10.15
C ILE A 192 4.26 1.50 -10.07
N LYS A 193 3.20 2.32 -10.05
CA LYS A 193 3.26 3.76 -9.83
C LYS A 193 2.45 4.09 -8.58
N LEU A 194 3.15 4.58 -7.58
CA LEU A 194 2.60 5.04 -6.32
C LEU A 194 2.48 6.56 -6.45
N VAL A 195 1.28 7.11 -6.49
CA VAL A 195 1.06 8.51 -6.87
C VAL A 195 0.01 9.17 -5.98
N ILE A 196 0.26 10.42 -5.58
CA ILE A 196 -0.62 11.25 -4.75
C ILE A 196 -0.60 12.69 -5.29
N GLY A 197 -1.69 13.43 -5.12
CA GLY A 197 -1.78 14.83 -5.50
C GLY A 197 -2.92 15.55 -4.78
N ASP A 198 -2.78 16.86 -4.64
CA ASP A 198 -3.78 17.71 -4.01
C ASP A 198 -4.98 17.94 -4.95
N TYR A 199 -6.16 17.97 -4.35
CA TYR A 199 -7.44 18.05 -5.05
C TYR A 199 -7.98 19.48 -5.08
N ASN A 200 -7.98 20.10 -6.25
CA ASN A 200 -8.51 21.45 -6.53
C ASN A 200 -7.77 22.64 -5.91
N ASP A 201 -6.83 22.42 -5.03
CA ASP A 201 -6.00 23.48 -4.42
C ASP A 201 -4.57 22.99 -4.18
N THR A 202 -3.84 23.60 -3.27
CA THR A 202 -2.47 23.23 -2.87
C THR A 202 -2.33 23.25 -1.36
N ASP A 203 -3.46 23.04 -0.65
CA ASP A 203 -3.52 23.17 0.79
C ASP A 203 -3.86 21.82 1.46
N PHE A 204 -3.33 21.62 2.66
CA PHE A 204 -3.60 20.46 3.52
C PHE A 204 -3.12 19.12 2.93
N ASP A 205 -1.83 19.08 2.59
CA ASP A 205 -1.17 17.90 1.99
C ASP A 205 -1.58 16.56 2.62
N SER A 206 -1.64 15.53 1.78
CA SER A 206 -1.77 14.14 2.19
C SER A 206 -0.48 13.36 1.94
N ALA A 207 -0.33 12.22 2.60
CA ALA A 207 0.84 11.36 2.46
C ALA A 207 0.47 9.87 2.53
N VAL A 208 1.28 9.06 1.84
CA VAL A 208 1.24 7.61 1.96
C VAL A 208 2.59 7.12 2.48
N PHE A 209 2.53 6.27 3.50
CA PHE A 209 3.67 5.62 4.12
C PHE A 209 3.66 4.15 3.72
N ILE A 210 4.69 3.69 3.02
CA ILE A 210 4.82 2.32 2.53
C ILE A 210 5.84 1.61 3.40
N LYS A 211 5.44 0.47 3.98
CA LYS A 211 6.27 -0.30 4.90
C LYS A 211 7.43 -0.97 4.18
N ALA A 212 8.65 -0.79 4.67
CA ALA A 212 9.82 -1.50 4.18
C ALA A 212 9.65 -3.02 4.37
N GLY A 213 10.17 -3.80 3.41
CA GLY A 213 10.10 -5.27 3.45
C GLY A 213 8.69 -5.86 3.30
N SER A 214 7.66 -5.03 3.03
CA SER A 214 6.29 -5.52 2.82
C SER A 214 5.94 -5.81 1.37
N PHE A 215 6.80 -5.45 0.42
CA PHE A 215 6.65 -5.86 -0.96
C PHE A 215 7.00 -7.34 -1.09
N ASN A 216 5.97 -8.17 -1.00
CA ASN A 216 6.10 -9.61 -1.04
C ASN A 216 5.35 -10.19 -2.22
N THR A 217 5.97 -11.18 -2.85
CA THR A 217 5.25 -12.13 -3.70
C THR A 217 4.95 -13.32 -2.79
N LEU A 218 3.68 -13.52 -2.45
CA LEU A 218 3.26 -14.64 -1.62
C LEU A 218 3.32 -15.92 -2.44
N LEU A 219 4.02 -16.92 -1.90
CA LEU A 219 3.92 -18.28 -2.41
C LEU A 219 2.53 -18.80 -2.08
N ASP A 220 1.76 -19.15 -3.10
CA ASP A 220 0.47 -19.81 -2.96
C ASP A 220 0.66 -21.30 -3.24
N LEU A 221 0.59 -22.09 -2.19
CA LEU A 221 0.70 -23.56 -2.28
C LEU A 221 -0.65 -24.23 -2.62
N GLY A 222 -1.69 -23.43 -2.90
CA GLY A 222 -3.02 -23.90 -3.22
C GLY A 222 -3.93 -24.06 -1.99
N VAL A 223 -5.09 -24.67 -2.23
CA VAL A 223 -6.09 -24.95 -1.18
C VAL A 223 -5.76 -26.23 -0.46
N ASN A 224 -6.33 -26.42 0.75
CA ASN A 224 -6.24 -27.70 1.44
C ASN A 224 -6.87 -28.81 0.60
N GLU A 225 -6.11 -29.88 0.41
CA GLU A 225 -6.54 -31.07 -0.32
C GLU A 225 -6.70 -32.27 0.60
N GLU A 226 -7.56 -33.22 0.21
CA GLU A 226 -7.75 -34.47 0.96
C GLU A 226 -6.82 -35.55 0.41
N LEU A 227 -5.97 -36.13 1.27
CA LEU A 227 -5.06 -37.20 0.94
C LEU A 227 -5.61 -38.55 1.47
N CYS A 228 -5.90 -39.48 0.55
CA CYS A 228 -6.29 -40.84 0.91
C CYS A 228 -5.06 -41.73 1.13
N LEU A 229 -5.23 -42.81 1.88
CA LEU A 229 -4.14 -43.74 2.16
C LEU A 229 -3.61 -44.40 0.88
N GLY A 230 -2.34 -44.13 0.57
CA GLY A 230 -1.65 -44.64 -0.61
C GLY A 230 -1.66 -43.68 -1.82
N ASP A 231 -2.32 -42.55 -1.70
CA ASP A 231 -2.24 -41.48 -2.69
C ASP A 231 -1.04 -40.55 -2.43
N GLU A 232 -0.73 -39.74 -3.43
CA GLU A 232 0.27 -38.68 -3.33
C GLU A 232 -0.28 -37.39 -3.96
N ILE A 233 0.08 -36.26 -3.39
CA ILE A 233 -0.30 -34.93 -3.86
C ILE A 233 0.97 -34.14 -4.15
N ILE A 234 1.04 -33.50 -5.33
CA ILE A 234 2.12 -32.57 -5.65
C ILE A 234 1.69 -31.18 -5.20
N ILE A 235 2.41 -30.64 -4.20
CA ILE A 235 2.29 -29.26 -3.76
C ILE A 235 3.31 -28.46 -4.55
N ASP A 236 2.88 -27.60 -5.47
CA ASP A 236 3.77 -26.81 -6.34
C ASP A 236 3.64 -25.33 -5.98
N SER A 237 4.78 -24.68 -5.75
CA SER A 237 4.85 -23.24 -5.50
C SER A 237 4.56 -22.40 -6.75
N ASN A 238 4.51 -23.03 -7.93
CA ASN A 238 4.43 -22.37 -9.23
C ASN A 238 5.56 -21.35 -9.47
N PHE A 239 6.69 -21.54 -8.81
CA PHE A 239 7.84 -20.65 -8.91
C PHE A 239 8.60 -20.89 -10.22
N THR A 240 8.73 -19.87 -11.06
CA THR A 240 9.20 -20.04 -12.43
C THR A 240 10.71 -19.88 -12.61
N ASN A 241 11.40 -19.21 -11.68
CA ASN A 241 12.86 -19.04 -11.70
C ASN A 241 13.51 -19.71 -10.48
N THR A 242 13.85 -20.98 -10.59
CA THR A 242 14.40 -21.77 -9.48
C THR A 242 15.90 -21.60 -9.27
N ASN A 243 16.63 -20.98 -10.23
CA ASN A 243 18.09 -20.93 -10.19
C ASN A 243 18.67 -19.95 -9.16
N ASP A 244 17.89 -18.94 -8.78
CA ASP A 244 18.32 -17.85 -7.89
C ASP A 244 17.82 -18.03 -6.45
N PHE A 245 17.16 -19.15 -6.16
CA PHE A 245 16.50 -19.39 -4.88
C PHE A 245 16.88 -20.76 -4.30
N ILE A 246 16.85 -20.81 -2.98
CA ILE A 246 16.98 -22.04 -2.20
C ILE A 246 15.62 -22.27 -1.55
N PHE A 247 15.04 -23.44 -1.75
CA PHE A 247 13.74 -23.82 -1.18
C PHE A 247 13.95 -24.68 0.05
N GLU A 248 13.19 -24.41 1.10
CA GLU A 248 13.14 -25.19 2.34
C GLU A 248 11.70 -25.60 2.64
N TRP A 249 11.43 -26.89 2.58
CA TRP A 249 10.12 -27.47 2.93
C TRP A 249 10.05 -27.86 4.38
N LYS A 250 8.92 -27.59 5.03
CA LYS A 250 8.60 -28.05 6.38
C LYS A 250 7.27 -28.80 6.38
N LYS A 251 7.18 -29.85 7.20
CA LYS A 251 5.93 -30.54 7.53
C LYS A 251 5.66 -30.37 9.02
N ASP A 252 4.50 -29.84 9.37
CA ASP A 252 4.08 -29.56 10.75
C ASP A 252 5.14 -28.75 11.55
N GLY A 253 5.79 -27.81 10.84
CA GLY A 253 6.86 -26.96 11.36
C GLY A 253 8.25 -27.61 11.45
N VAL A 254 8.41 -28.88 11.04
CA VAL A 254 9.69 -29.61 11.04
C VAL A 254 10.28 -29.60 9.62
N LEU A 255 11.57 -29.23 9.52
CA LEU A 255 12.29 -29.24 8.24
C LEU A 255 12.32 -30.63 7.61
N ILE A 256 12.00 -30.71 6.32
CA ILE A 256 12.15 -31.90 5.49
C ILE A 256 13.54 -31.82 4.85
N GLU A 257 14.46 -32.63 5.35
CA GLU A 257 15.86 -32.59 4.90
C GLU A 257 16.01 -33.00 3.42
N ASN A 258 16.87 -32.28 2.70
CA ASN A 258 17.22 -32.52 1.30
C ASN A 258 16.11 -32.25 0.28
N GLU A 259 14.97 -31.66 0.67
CA GLU A 259 13.92 -31.22 -0.24
C GLU A 259 14.15 -29.75 -0.60
N THR A 260 14.72 -29.54 -1.79
CA THR A 260 15.13 -28.20 -2.29
C THR A 260 14.48 -27.83 -3.61
N ASN A 261 13.49 -28.58 -4.07
CA ASN A 261 12.73 -28.25 -5.27
C ASN A 261 11.63 -27.23 -4.99
N SER A 262 11.18 -26.53 -6.01
CA SER A 262 10.02 -25.61 -5.93
C SER A 262 8.69 -26.35 -5.72
N TYR A 263 8.67 -27.66 -5.76
CA TYR A 263 7.52 -28.52 -5.50
C TYR A 263 7.89 -29.64 -4.53
N TYR A 264 6.88 -30.17 -3.83
CA TYR A 264 7.01 -31.31 -2.91
C TYR A 264 5.90 -32.32 -3.17
N THR A 265 6.25 -33.63 -3.16
CA THR A 265 5.26 -34.72 -3.26
C THR A 265 4.89 -35.20 -1.87
N ALA A 266 3.73 -34.79 -1.39
CA ALA A 266 3.20 -35.21 -0.09
C ALA A 266 2.54 -36.56 -0.17
N THR A 267 2.97 -37.52 0.70
CA THR A 267 2.42 -38.85 0.83
C THR A 267 1.76 -39.07 2.21
N GLU A 268 1.82 -38.05 3.06
CA GLU A 268 1.26 -38.07 4.40
C GLU A 268 0.46 -36.81 4.70
N VAL A 269 -0.58 -36.91 5.49
CA VAL A 269 -1.35 -35.75 5.96
C VAL A 269 -0.50 -34.90 6.89
N GLY A 270 -0.58 -33.58 6.74
CA GLY A 270 0.17 -32.63 7.55
C GLY A 270 0.00 -31.20 7.00
N THR A 271 0.54 -30.22 7.74
CA THR A 271 0.67 -28.84 7.26
C THR A 271 2.03 -28.68 6.60
N TYR A 272 2.03 -28.29 5.34
CA TYR A 272 3.26 -28.10 4.56
C TYR A 272 3.51 -26.60 4.35
N ASP A 273 4.72 -26.16 4.67
CA ASP A 273 5.20 -24.79 4.51
C ASP A 273 6.42 -24.79 3.60
N LEU A 274 6.55 -23.76 2.76
CA LEU A 274 7.70 -23.49 1.90
C LEU A 274 8.27 -22.09 2.22
N SER A 275 9.58 -22.01 2.37
CA SER A 275 10.31 -20.75 2.58
C SER A 275 11.55 -20.65 1.69
#